data_f06c48b954d3720ad0c1013c7d0def6d
#
_entry.id   f06c48b954d3720ad0c1013c7d0def6d
#
_cell.length_a   1.000
_cell.length_b   1.000
_cell.length_c   1.000
_cell.angle_alpha   90.00
_cell.angle_beta   90.00
_cell.angle_gamma   90.00
#
_symmetry.space_group_name_H-M   'P 1'
#
loop_
_entity.id
_entity.type
_entity.pdbx_description
1 polymer ?
#
loop_
_entity_poly.entity_id
_entity_poly.type
_entity_poly.pdbx_seq_one_letter_code
_entity_poly.pdbx_strand_id
1 'polypeptide(L)'
;MLKVVIIGYGEMFANMIAGTLDSGSKIVGVFRHDRIKYPRPIRWIKDIINPDTDYNYIKSYKLHEIKATSANSESFRKQLLKLNPDIMIVASWSEKLDKKTFDMPKTATINIHPSLLPKYRGPNPYVQVIKNREKKSGVTLHLMDKNYDSGAILDQREVEILDTDTGKELKSKTALIARGAICELLQKMSEDVV
;
A
#
# COMPACT_ATOMS: atom_id res chain seq x y z
N MET A 1 7.58 6.72 -18.03
CA MET A 1 6.58 6.99 -16.95
C MET A 1 5.91 5.69 -16.55
N LEU A 2 6.10 5.23 -15.32
CA LEU A 2 5.56 3.99 -14.80
C LEU A 2 4.03 4.05 -14.60
N LYS A 3 3.35 2.96 -14.92
CA LYS A 3 1.92 2.75 -14.64
C LYS A 3 1.78 1.97 -13.35
N VAL A 4 1.11 2.54 -12.36
CA VAL A 4 1.01 1.97 -11.00
C VAL A 4 -0.44 1.66 -10.65
N VAL A 5 -0.67 0.47 -10.09
CA VAL A 5 -1.91 0.14 -9.38
C VAL A 5 -1.60 0.07 -7.89
N ILE A 6 -2.48 0.66 -7.07
CA ILE A 6 -2.31 0.68 -5.60
C ILE A 6 -3.49 -0.03 -4.96
N ILE A 7 -3.22 -0.97 -4.08
CA ILE A 7 -4.24 -1.66 -3.28
C ILE A 7 -3.98 -1.43 -1.80
N GLY A 8 -5.02 -1.17 -1.01
CA GLY A 8 -4.84 -0.90 0.39
C GLY A 8 -6.01 -0.18 1.06
N TYR A 9 -5.74 0.34 2.25
CA TYR A 9 -6.66 1.21 2.97
C TYR A 9 -5.93 2.09 4.00
N GLY A 10 -6.61 3.15 4.41
CA GLY A 10 -6.20 4.04 5.49
C GLY A 10 -5.00 4.90 5.13
N GLU A 11 -4.36 5.44 6.17
CA GLU A 11 -3.33 6.47 6.05
C GLU A 11 -2.13 6.02 5.19
N MET A 12 -1.71 4.75 5.31
CA MET A 12 -0.64 4.20 4.47
C MET A 12 -1.02 4.22 3.00
N PHE A 13 -2.24 3.81 2.65
CA PHE A 13 -2.73 3.83 1.28
C PHE A 13 -2.77 5.24 0.70
N ALA A 14 -3.28 6.23 1.47
CA ALA A 14 -3.29 7.63 1.07
C ALA A 14 -1.87 8.17 0.81
N ASN A 15 -0.90 7.82 1.67
CA ASN A 15 0.50 8.21 1.48
C ASN A 15 1.14 7.51 0.27
N MET A 16 0.75 6.26 -0.04
CA MET A 16 1.22 5.61 -1.27
C MET A 16 0.67 6.29 -2.53
N ILE A 17 -0.58 6.74 -2.53
CA ILE A 17 -1.14 7.55 -3.61
C ILE A 17 -0.31 8.83 -3.77
N ALA A 18 -0.12 9.58 -2.69
CA ALA A 18 0.63 10.83 -2.72
C ALA A 18 2.09 10.63 -3.21
N GLY A 19 2.82 9.68 -2.63
CA GLY A 19 4.21 9.39 -3.03
C GLY A 19 4.34 8.91 -4.49
N THR A 20 3.35 8.15 -4.98
CA THR A 20 3.31 7.74 -6.39
C THR A 20 3.09 8.94 -7.31
N LEU A 21 2.23 9.89 -6.94
CA LEU A 21 2.02 11.12 -7.71
C LEU A 21 3.26 12.03 -7.67
N ASP A 22 3.88 12.17 -6.49
CA ASP A 22 5.11 12.95 -6.30
C ASP A 22 6.27 12.41 -7.16
N SER A 23 6.32 11.12 -7.43
CA SER A 23 7.35 10.51 -8.30
C SER A 23 7.17 10.81 -9.78
N GLY A 24 6.05 11.41 -10.20
CA GLY A 24 5.71 11.60 -11.61
C GLY A 24 5.15 10.33 -12.28
N SER A 25 4.93 9.24 -11.53
CA SER A 25 4.31 8.02 -12.05
C SER A 25 2.81 8.18 -12.23
N LYS A 26 2.22 7.37 -13.12
CA LYS A 26 0.78 7.39 -13.41
C LYS A 26 0.04 6.33 -12.62
N ILE A 27 -0.87 6.72 -11.73
CA ILE A 27 -1.80 5.79 -11.10
C ILE A 27 -2.88 5.44 -12.12
N VAL A 28 -2.89 4.18 -12.55
CA VAL A 28 -3.86 3.66 -13.53
C VAL A 28 -5.05 2.97 -12.87
N GLY A 29 -4.97 2.64 -11.60
CA GLY A 29 -6.07 2.08 -10.82
C GLY A 29 -5.77 2.00 -9.34
N VAL A 30 -6.83 2.00 -8.54
CA VAL A 30 -6.77 1.81 -7.08
C VAL A 30 -7.82 0.78 -6.65
N PHE A 31 -7.54 0.05 -5.56
CA PHE A 31 -8.48 -0.91 -4.99
C PHE A 31 -8.49 -0.81 -3.47
N ARG A 32 -9.62 -0.33 -2.90
CA ARG A 32 -9.76 -0.14 -1.45
C ARG A 32 -10.27 -1.40 -0.76
N HIS A 33 -9.76 -1.66 0.44
CA HIS A 33 -10.23 -2.75 1.31
C HIS A 33 -11.73 -2.61 1.69
N ASP A 34 -12.23 -1.41 1.84
CA ASP A 34 -13.63 -1.12 2.15
C ASP A 34 -14.62 -1.71 1.14
N ARG A 35 -14.18 -1.98 -0.09
CA ARG A 35 -15.00 -2.67 -1.09
C ARG A 35 -15.31 -4.11 -0.73
N ILE A 36 -14.43 -4.74 0.05
CA ILE A 36 -14.60 -6.11 0.54
C ILE A 36 -15.48 -6.13 1.79
N LYS A 37 -15.29 -5.13 2.67
CA LYS A 37 -15.90 -5.10 4.01
C LYS A 37 -17.36 -4.67 4.03
N TYR A 38 -17.77 -3.77 3.12
CA TYR A 38 -19.11 -3.18 3.17
C TYR A 38 -19.89 -3.40 1.87
N PRO A 39 -21.20 -3.82 1.94
CA PRO A 39 -22.10 -3.84 0.79
C PRO A 39 -22.26 -2.43 0.18
N ARG A 40 -22.55 -2.37 -1.12
CA ARG A 40 -22.65 -1.11 -1.89
C ARG A 40 -23.46 0.00 -1.21
N PRO A 41 -24.70 -0.22 -0.69
CA PRO A 41 -25.50 0.86 -0.12
C PRO A 41 -24.86 1.43 1.15
N ILE A 42 -24.31 0.58 2.01
CA ILE A 42 -23.68 1.03 3.27
C ILE A 42 -22.42 1.85 2.97
N ARG A 43 -21.62 1.40 2.02
CA ARG A 43 -20.41 2.13 1.62
C ARG A 43 -20.73 3.49 1.03
N TRP A 44 -21.74 3.59 0.15
CA TRP A 44 -22.16 4.85 -0.45
C TRP A 44 -22.62 5.87 0.61
N ILE A 45 -23.39 5.41 1.60
CA ILE A 45 -23.82 6.23 2.75
C ILE A 45 -22.59 6.67 3.57
N LYS A 46 -21.67 5.76 3.88
CA LYS A 46 -20.43 6.07 4.59
C LYS A 46 -19.59 7.13 3.84
N ASP A 47 -19.37 6.93 2.56
CA ASP A 47 -18.57 7.83 1.70
C ASP A 47 -19.18 9.24 1.61
N ILE A 48 -20.53 9.39 1.79
CA ILE A 48 -21.20 10.70 1.80
C ILE A 48 -21.20 11.34 3.19
N ILE A 49 -21.57 10.57 4.22
CA ILE A 49 -21.78 11.11 5.57
C ILE A 49 -20.46 11.33 6.31
N ASN A 50 -19.53 10.38 6.15
CA ASN A 50 -18.22 10.43 6.80
C ASN A 50 -17.14 9.92 5.82
N PRO A 51 -16.78 10.74 4.81
CA PRO A 51 -15.78 10.35 3.84
C PRO A 51 -14.42 10.16 4.54
N ASP A 52 -13.86 8.96 4.39
CA ASP A 52 -12.52 8.72 4.87
C ASP A 52 -11.45 9.36 3.96
N THR A 53 -10.22 9.36 4.44
CA THR A 53 -9.08 9.92 3.70
C THR A 53 -8.92 9.24 2.35
N ASP A 54 -9.11 7.92 2.27
CA ASP A 54 -8.95 7.15 1.04
C ASP A 54 -9.94 7.59 -0.04
N TYR A 55 -11.22 7.76 0.35
CA TYR A 55 -12.26 8.23 -0.57
C TYR A 55 -11.97 9.64 -1.08
N ASN A 56 -11.56 10.53 -0.18
CA ASN A 56 -11.23 11.91 -0.54
C ASN A 56 -10.07 11.98 -1.55
N TYR A 57 -9.01 11.20 -1.34
CA TYR A 57 -7.90 11.11 -2.30
C TYR A 57 -8.35 10.58 -3.67
N ILE A 58 -9.10 9.48 -3.68
CA ILE A 58 -9.61 8.90 -4.93
C ILE A 58 -10.47 9.91 -5.70
N LYS A 59 -11.35 10.63 -5.00
CA LYS A 59 -12.23 11.63 -5.62
C LYS A 59 -11.46 12.86 -6.11
N SER A 60 -10.57 13.42 -5.27
CA SER A 60 -9.81 14.63 -5.58
C SER A 60 -8.90 14.44 -6.80
N TYR A 61 -8.24 13.29 -6.89
CA TYR A 61 -7.38 12.95 -8.02
C TYR A 61 -8.07 12.21 -9.15
N LYS A 62 -9.42 12.04 -9.08
CA LYS A 62 -10.24 11.33 -10.09
C LYS A 62 -9.69 9.95 -10.45
N LEU A 63 -9.20 9.22 -9.46
CA LEU A 63 -8.56 7.93 -9.68
C LEU A 63 -9.59 6.86 -10.08
N HIS A 64 -9.19 6.00 -11.01
CA HIS A 64 -10.00 4.84 -11.41
C HIS A 64 -10.03 3.79 -10.29
N GLU A 65 -11.19 3.56 -9.70
CA GLU A 65 -11.36 2.56 -8.65
C GLU A 65 -11.79 1.21 -9.24
N ILE A 66 -10.96 0.18 -9.06
CA ILE A 66 -11.22 -1.20 -9.48
C ILE A 66 -12.44 -1.74 -8.73
N LYS A 67 -13.36 -2.39 -9.44
CA LYS A 67 -14.59 -2.97 -8.88
C LYS A 67 -14.48 -4.47 -8.81
N ALA A 68 -14.11 -5.00 -7.64
CA ALA A 68 -13.98 -6.43 -7.39
C ALA A 68 -14.42 -6.76 -5.95
N THR A 69 -14.58 -8.04 -5.66
CA THR A 69 -14.91 -8.56 -4.31
C THR A 69 -13.70 -9.04 -3.55
N SER A 70 -12.57 -9.25 -4.25
CA SER A 70 -11.30 -9.73 -3.72
C SER A 70 -10.22 -9.37 -4.71
N ALA A 71 -9.00 -9.11 -4.23
CA ALA A 71 -7.84 -8.93 -5.09
C ALA A 71 -7.42 -10.23 -5.82
N ASN A 72 -7.86 -11.39 -5.31
CA ASN A 72 -7.65 -12.68 -5.96
C ASN A 72 -8.80 -13.10 -6.88
N SER A 73 -9.82 -12.27 -7.06
CA SER A 73 -10.96 -12.58 -7.93
C SER A 73 -10.60 -12.48 -9.41
N GLU A 74 -11.29 -13.24 -10.24
CA GLU A 74 -11.14 -13.15 -11.68
C GLU A 74 -11.50 -11.76 -12.21
N SER A 75 -12.52 -11.11 -11.61
CA SER A 75 -12.93 -9.75 -12.00
C SER A 75 -11.84 -8.71 -11.70
N PHE A 76 -11.08 -8.86 -10.59
CA PHE A 76 -9.94 -8.02 -10.30
C PHE A 76 -8.83 -8.24 -11.33
N ARG A 77 -8.43 -9.48 -11.57
CA ARG A 77 -7.39 -9.83 -12.54
C ARG A 77 -7.73 -9.37 -13.97
N LYS A 78 -8.99 -9.51 -14.41
CA LYS A 78 -9.43 -8.99 -15.73
C LYS A 78 -9.27 -7.47 -15.83
N GLN A 79 -9.57 -6.72 -14.78
CA GLN A 79 -9.37 -5.27 -14.77
C GLN A 79 -7.88 -4.92 -14.70
N LEU A 80 -7.11 -5.61 -13.86
CA LEU A 80 -5.66 -5.43 -13.76
C LEU A 80 -4.96 -5.65 -15.11
N LEU A 81 -5.36 -6.70 -15.84
CA LEU A 81 -4.85 -6.99 -17.19
C LEU A 81 -5.14 -5.84 -18.18
N LYS A 82 -6.35 -5.26 -18.14
CA LYS A 82 -6.71 -4.11 -19.00
C LYS A 82 -5.92 -2.84 -18.64
N LEU A 83 -5.67 -2.62 -17.36
CA LEU A 83 -4.87 -1.49 -16.87
C LEU A 83 -3.39 -1.64 -17.22
N ASN A 84 -2.93 -2.88 -17.38
CA ASN A 84 -1.57 -3.23 -17.79
C ASN A 84 -0.51 -2.47 -17.00
N PRO A 85 -0.50 -2.58 -15.65
CA PRO A 85 0.44 -1.83 -14.80
C PRO A 85 1.86 -2.39 -14.92
N ASP A 86 2.81 -1.51 -14.73
CA ASP A 86 4.22 -1.89 -14.57
C ASP A 86 4.47 -2.35 -13.13
N ILE A 87 3.85 -1.67 -12.16
CA ILE A 87 4.02 -1.94 -10.73
C ILE A 87 2.66 -2.02 -10.03
N MET A 88 2.54 -2.92 -9.07
CA MET A 88 1.46 -2.91 -8.08
C MET A 88 2.02 -2.64 -6.69
N ILE A 89 1.45 -1.67 -5.97
CA ILE A 89 1.79 -1.35 -4.59
C ILE A 89 0.72 -1.92 -3.67
N VAL A 90 1.14 -2.62 -2.63
CA VAL A 90 0.28 -3.19 -1.59
C VAL A 90 0.56 -2.48 -0.27
N ALA A 91 -0.47 -1.85 0.31
CA ALA A 91 -0.33 -1.03 1.51
C ALA A 91 -1.46 -1.30 2.51
N SER A 92 -1.13 -1.84 3.68
CA SER A 92 -2.15 -2.19 4.69
C SER A 92 -3.23 -3.13 4.14
N TRP A 93 -2.84 -4.25 3.59
CA TRP A 93 -3.75 -5.23 2.99
C TRP A 93 -3.87 -6.49 3.85
N SER A 94 -5.08 -6.99 4.06
CA SER A 94 -5.33 -8.14 4.96
C SER A 94 -5.50 -9.47 4.23
N GLU A 95 -5.84 -9.43 2.92
CA GLU A 95 -5.99 -10.63 2.12
C GLU A 95 -4.64 -11.08 1.59
N LYS A 96 -4.28 -12.37 1.77
CA LYS A 96 -3.07 -12.91 1.13
C LYS A 96 -3.26 -12.93 -0.38
N LEU A 97 -2.42 -12.23 -1.11
CA LEU A 97 -2.42 -12.28 -2.57
C LEU A 97 -1.87 -13.62 -3.06
N ASP A 98 -2.56 -14.21 -4.01
CA ASP A 98 -2.07 -15.41 -4.69
C ASP A 98 -1.04 -15.05 -5.77
N LYS A 99 -0.21 -16.05 -6.14
CA LYS A 99 0.85 -15.87 -7.14
C LYS A 99 0.27 -15.38 -8.48
N LYS A 100 -0.93 -15.87 -8.86
CA LYS A 100 -1.59 -15.45 -10.10
C LYS A 100 -1.94 -13.98 -10.13
N THR A 101 -2.08 -13.34 -8.97
CA THR A 101 -2.38 -11.92 -8.86
C THR A 101 -1.13 -11.08 -8.72
N PHE A 102 -0.21 -11.44 -7.80
CA PHE A 102 0.95 -10.58 -7.56
C PHE A 102 2.02 -10.66 -8.66
N ASP A 103 2.02 -11.67 -9.52
CA ASP A 103 2.91 -11.75 -10.69
C ASP A 103 2.36 -11.04 -11.94
N MET A 104 1.16 -10.43 -11.88
CA MET A 104 0.57 -9.81 -13.07
C MET A 104 1.21 -8.49 -13.51
N PRO A 105 1.70 -7.62 -12.61
CA PRO A 105 2.41 -6.43 -13.04
C PRO A 105 3.68 -6.80 -13.80
N LYS A 106 4.04 -5.97 -14.79
CA LYS A 106 5.17 -6.27 -15.68
C LYS A 106 6.53 -6.34 -14.98
N THR A 107 6.71 -5.48 -13.96
CA THR A 107 8.01 -5.36 -13.27
C THR A 107 7.95 -5.97 -11.88
N ALA A 108 7.02 -5.52 -11.02
CA ALA A 108 6.98 -5.96 -9.63
C ALA A 108 5.65 -5.71 -8.93
N THR A 109 5.37 -6.51 -7.91
CA THR A 109 4.46 -6.16 -6.83
C THR A 109 5.26 -5.86 -5.57
N ILE A 110 5.10 -4.66 -5.02
CA ILE A 110 5.83 -4.13 -3.88
C ILE A 110 4.89 -4.06 -2.68
N ASN A 111 5.25 -4.70 -1.58
CA ASN A 111 4.53 -4.56 -0.31
C ASN A 111 5.19 -3.52 0.58
N ILE A 112 4.36 -2.70 1.24
CA ILE A 112 4.79 -1.68 2.19
C ILE A 112 4.51 -2.20 3.60
N HIS A 113 5.55 -2.72 4.25
CA HIS A 113 5.43 -3.32 5.57
C HIS A 113 5.89 -2.34 6.65
N PRO A 114 5.05 -2.02 7.66
CA PRO A 114 5.38 -0.99 8.64
C PRO A 114 6.20 -1.53 9.81
N SER A 115 7.32 -2.13 9.50
CA SER A 115 8.38 -2.49 10.46
C SER A 115 9.74 -2.57 9.75
N LEU A 116 10.79 -2.69 10.55
CA LEU A 116 12.14 -3.00 10.07
C LEU A 116 12.29 -4.52 9.90
N LEU A 117 11.95 -5.04 8.70
CA LEU A 117 12.14 -6.46 8.40
C LEU A 117 13.63 -6.87 8.56
N PRO A 118 13.92 -8.10 9.01
CA PRO A 118 13.00 -9.22 9.18
C PRO A 118 12.24 -9.25 10.51
N LYS A 119 12.40 -8.25 11.37
CA LYS A 119 11.63 -8.15 12.63
C LYS A 119 10.17 -7.81 12.36
N TYR A 120 9.28 -8.33 13.19
CA TYR A 120 7.85 -8.01 13.17
C TYR A 120 7.15 -8.30 11.84
N ARG A 121 7.45 -9.45 11.22
CA ARG A 121 6.69 -9.99 10.09
C ARG A 121 5.24 -10.25 10.48
N GLY A 122 4.34 -10.21 9.50
CA GLY A 122 2.93 -10.54 9.70
C GLY A 122 2.07 -9.34 10.14
N PRO A 123 0.86 -9.61 10.65
CA PRO A 123 -0.14 -8.57 10.91
C PRO A 123 0.18 -7.74 12.15
N ASN A 124 -0.25 -6.47 12.12
CA ASN A 124 -0.21 -5.53 13.26
C ASN A 124 1.18 -5.31 13.90
N PRO A 125 2.24 -5.04 13.13
CA PRO A 125 3.57 -4.80 13.69
C PRO A 125 3.61 -3.64 14.68
N TYR A 126 2.82 -2.60 14.51
CA TYR A 126 2.73 -1.45 15.42
C TYR A 126 2.46 -1.85 16.87
N VAL A 127 1.49 -2.77 17.08
CA VAL A 127 1.13 -3.23 18.42
C VAL A 127 2.28 -4.00 19.07
N GLN A 128 2.95 -4.84 18.28
CA GLN A 128 4.07 -5.65 18.77
C GLN A 128 5.27 -4.76 19.13
N VAL A 129 5.61 -3.80 18.28
CA VAL A 129 6.72 -2.86 18.48
C VAL A 129 6.52 -2.04 19.76
N ILE A 130 5.33 -1.45 19.94
CA ILE A 130 5.01 -0.67 21.16
C ILE A 130 5.01 -1.55 22.41
N LYS A 131 4.39 -2.75 22.34
CA LYS A 131 4.38 -3.71 23.47
C LYS A 131 5.80 -4.12 23.90
N ASN A 132 6.69 -4.27 22.95
CA ASN A 132 8.09 -4.63 23.20
C ASN A 132 8.96 -3.43 23.59
N ARG A 133 8.40 -2.23 23.73
CA ARG A 133 9.11 -1.00 24.10
C ARG A 133 10.34 -0.73 23.22
N GLU A 134 10.23 -1.05 21.93
CA GLU A 134 11.29 -0.71 20.98
C GLU A 134 11.48 0.80 20.92
N LYS A 135 12.72 1.25 20.76
CA LYS A 135 13.04 2.68 20.62
C LYS A 135 13.04 3.14 19.15
N LYS A 136 13.04 2.19 18.24
CA LYS A 136 13.01 2.43 16.80
C LYS A 136 12.06 1.45 16.13
N SER A 137 11.42 1.91 15.06
CA SER A 137 10.70 1.11 14.10
C SER A 137 10.96 1.67 12.69
N GLY A 138 10.11 1.38 11.76
CA GLY A 138 10.27 1.92 10.41
C GLY A 138 9.29 1.35 9.42
N VAL A 139 9.66 1.48 8.17
CA VAL A 139 8.95 0.91 7.04
C VAL A 139 9.92 0.17 6.14
N THR A 140 9.48 -0.96 5.60
CA THR A 140 10.21 -1.75 4.62
C THR A 140 9.40 -1.86 3.34
N LEU A 141 9.98 -1.46 2.22
CA LEU A 141 9.49 -1.71 0.89
C LEU A 141 10.16 -2.98 0.37
N HIS A 142 9.38 -4.01 0.06
CA HIS A 142 9.94 -5.29 -0.39
C HIS A 142 9.12 -5.90 -1.52
N LEU A 143 9.74 -6.75 -2.33
CA LEU A 143 9.04 -7.53 -3.33
C LEU A 143 8.08 -8.52 -2.66
N MET A 144 6.91 -8.72 -3.26
CA MET A 144 6.04 -9.80 -2.81
C MET A 144 6.52 -11.15 -3.29
N ASP A 145 6.43 -12.14 -2.41
CA ASP A 145 6.64 -13.55 -2.73
C ASP A 145 5.51 -14.43 -2.16
N LYS A 146 5.68 -15.75 -2.26
CA LYS A 146 4.69 -16.72 -1.77
C LYS A 146 4.52 -16.76 -0.24
N ASN A 147 5.52 -16.26 0.50
CA ASN A 147 5.50 -16.22 1.96
C ASN A 147 5.17 -14.80 2.44
N TYR A 148 4.78 -14.65 3.70
CA TYR A 148 4.53 -13.33 4.26
C TYR A 148 5.83 -12.60 4.55
N ASP A 149 5.96 -11.39 4.02
CA ASP A 149 7.00 -10.40 4.34
C ASP A 149 8.43 -10.98 4.26
N SER A 150 8.70 -11.82 3.25
CA SER A 150 9.97 -12.51 3.07
C SER A 150 10.72 -12.18 1.76
N GLY A 151 10.10 -11.43 0.88
CA GLY A 151 10.70 -11.04 -0.38
C GLY A 151 11.88 -10.07 -0.23
N ALA A 152 12.63 -9.89 -1.30
CA ALA A 152 13.82 -9.03 -1.32
C ALA A 152 13.45 -7.59 -0.92
N ILE A 153 14.22 -7.02 0.00
CA ILE A 153 14.06 -5.65 0.47
C ILE A 153 14.60 -4.70 -0.62
N LEU A 154 13.77 -3.73 -1.00
CA LEU A 154 14.11 -2.70 -1.97
C LEU A 154 14.54 -1.39 -1.31
N ASP A 155 13.87 -1.02 -0.21
CA ASP A 155 14.21 0.13 0.63
C ASP A 155 13.73 -0.10 2.06
N GLN A 156 14.43 0.50 3.03
CA GLN A 156 14.06 0.42 4.43
C GLN A 156 14.40 1.73 5.13
N ARG A 157 13.45 2.30 5.89
CA ARG A 157 13.63 3.57 6.60
C ARG A 157 13.20 3.48 8.04
N GLU A 158 14.02 4.06 8.92
CA GLU A 158 13.80 4.08 10.37
C GLU A 158 12.98 5.29 10.80
N VAL A 159 12.24 5.13 11.89
CA VAL A 159 11.65 6.20 12.71
C VAL A 159 11.95 5.95 14.17
N GLU A 160 12.17 7.02 14.92
CA GLU A 160 12.25 6.97 16.37
C GLU A 160 10.86 6.82 17.00
N ILE A 161 10.80 6.05 18.08
CA ILE A 161 9.61 5.87 18.91
C ILE A 161 9.83 6.63 20.22
N LEU A 162 8.99 7.64 20.44
CA LEU A 162 8.98 8.39 21.69
C LEU A 162 8.24 7.58 22.77
N ASP A 163 8.56 7.82 24.05
CA ASP A 163 7.89 7.14 25.16
C ASP A 163 6.38 7.46 25.24
N THR A 164 5.94 8.54 24.58
CA THR A 164 4.54 8.95 24.46
C THR A 164 3.84 8.36 23.23
N ASP A 165 4.55 7.74 22.30
CA ASP A 165 3.95 7.21 21.09
C ASP A 165 3.07 5.99 21.39
N THR A 166 1.89 6.02 20.83
CA THR A 166 1.01 4.86 20.75
C THR A 166 1.16 4.17 19.38
N GLY A 167 0.49 3.05 19.19
CA GLY A 167 0.43 2.40 17.88
C GLY A 167 -0.18 3.30 16.79
N LYS A 168 -1.01 4.28 17.16
CA LYS A 168 -1.59 5.24 16.21
C LYS A 168 -0.55 6.25 15.72
N GLU A 169 0.21 6.85 16.64
CA GLU A 169 1.28 7.77 16.28
C GLU A 169 2.36 7.06 15.43
N LEU A 170 2.74 5.84 15.81
CA LEU A 170 3.70 5.06 15.04
C LEU A 170 3.18 4.75 13.62
N LYS A 171 1.87 4.44 13.49
CA LYS A 171 1.23 4.26 12.19
C LYS A 171 1.35 5.50 11.31
N SER A 172 1.08 6.68 11.85
CA SER A 172 1.19 7.94 11.10
C SER A 172 2.65 8.26 10.72
N LYS A 173 3.59 8.08 11.65
CA LYS A 173 5.03 8.25 11.38
C LYS A 173 5.50 7.36 10.23
N THR A 174 5.18 6.05 10.29
CA THR A 174 5.60 5.11 9.25
C THR A 174 4.93 5.37 7.91
N ALA A 175 3.65 5.80 7.89
CA ALA A 175 2.96 6.16 6.66
C ALA A 175 3.60 7.38 5.99
N LEU A 176 4.01 8.37 6.77
CA LEU A 176 4.65 9.58 6.26
C LEU A 176 6.01 9.29 5.62
N ILE A 177 6.89 8.52 6.29
CA ILE A 177 8.20 8.17 5.71
C ILE A 177 8.07 7.24 4.51
N ALA A 178 7.05 6.36 4.49
CA ALA A 178 6.76 5.50 3.35
C ALA A 178 6.45 6.29 2.08
N ARG A 179 5.82 7.48 2.20
CA ARG A 179 5.57 8.38 1.06
C ARG A 179 6.87 8.78 0.35
N GLY A 180 7.87 9.24 1.11
CA GLY A 180 9.18 9.58 0.55
C GLY A 180 9.89 8.37 -0.05
N ALA A 181 9.88 7.24 0.68
CA ALA A 181 10.49 6.01 0.24
C ALA A 181 9.94 5.50 -1.10
N ILE A 182 8.61 5.46 -1.26
CA ILE A 182 7.99 5.02 -2.52
C ILE A 182 8.23 6.01 -3.66
N CYS A 183 8.22 7.31 -3.37
CA CYS A 183 8.53 8.35 -4.36
C CYS A 183 9.92 8.13 -4.97
N GLU A 184 10.95 8.05 -4.14
CA GLU A 184 12.32 7.86 -4.58
C GLU A 184 12.56 6.50 -5.27
N LEU A 185 11.92 5.42 -4.75
CA LEU A 185 12.01 4.10 -5.37
C LEU A 185 11.43 4.11 -6.79
N LEU A 186 10.24 4.71 -6.99
CA LEU A 186 9.62 4.78 -8.31
C LEU A 186 10.39 5.68 -9.28
N GLN A 187 11.02 6.76 -8.81
CA GLN A 187 11.90 7.58 -9.63
C GLN A 187 13.08 6.77 -10.15
N LYS A 188 13.81 6.08 -9.27
CA LYS A 188 14.92 5.19 -9.67
C LYS A 188 14.47 4.12 -10.67
N MET A 189 13.35 3.42 -10.39
CA MET A 189 12.84 2.40 -11.31
C MET A 189 12.41 2.98 -12.67
N SER A 190 12.03 4.25 -12.74
CA SER A 190 11.69 4.90 -14.02
C SER A 190 12.91 5.28 -14.85
N GLU A 191 14.04 5.52 -14.21
CA GLU A 191 15.33 5.80 -14.87
C GLU A 191 15.94 4.54 -15.48
N ASP A 192 15.80 3.39 -14.79
CA ASP A 192 16.31 2.09 -15.26
C ASP A 192 15.54 1.52 -16.49
N VAL A 193 14.41 2.11 -16.86
CA VAL A 193 13.55 1.68 -17.99
C VAL A 193 13.82 2.51 -19.26
N VAL A 194 14.69 3.52 -19.21
CA VAL A 194 15.14 4.34 -20.35
C VAL A 194 16.44 3.79 -20.88
#